data_76045729ea706db85be073dc50336d11
#
_entry.id   76045729ea706db85be073dc50336d11
#
_cell.length_a   1.000
_cell.length_b   1.000
_cell.length_c   1.000
_cell.angle_alpha   90.00
_cell.angle_beta   90.00
_cell.angle_gamma   90.00
#
_symmetry.space_group_name_H-M   'P 1'
#
loop_
_entity.id
_entity.type
_entity.pdbx_description
1 polymer ?
#
loop_
_entity_poly.entity_id
_entity_poly.type
_entity_poly.pdbx_seq_one_letter_code
_entity_poly.pdbx_strand_id
1 'polypeptide(L)'
;MAGVPLFNGFLSKEMFFTEALATPVLGGLSWLLPALATLGGILSVAYSLRLVHAVFFKPAREAPPKAPHEPPHLMRLPVEILVALCVVVGLFPAFMATGLLELASQAVIGSPLDFHLAIWHGVNLPLIMSLLAFVVGIALYWRYGEVRRFTQQFAGVDARRVFERMLVS
;
A
#
# COMPACT_ATOMS: atom_id res chain seq x y z
N MET A 1 -2.76 2.00 1.28
CA MET A 1 -1.80 0.98 0.82
C MET A 1 -0.71 1.52 -0.11
N ALA A 2 -0.96 2.54 -0.93
CA ALA A 2 0.08 3.15 -1.77
C ALA A 2 1.26 3.74 -0.98
N GLY A 3 1.08 4.04 0.29
CA GLY A 3 2.10 4.68 1.14
C GLY A 3 2.33 6.14 0.75
N VAL A 4 1.24 6.90 0.58
CA VAL A 4 1.33 8.35 0.32
C VAL A 4 1.92 9.03 1.56
N PRO A 5 2.96 9.88 1.41
CA PRO A 5 3.50 10.66 2.52
C PRO A 5 2.41 11.42 3.28
N LEU A 6 2.61 11.62 4.58
CA LEU A 6 1.67 12.26 5.52
C LEU A 6 0.46 11.41 5.96
N PHE A 7 0.27 10.21 5.42
CA PHE A 7 -0.74 9.27 5.89
C PHE A 7 -0.09 8.12 6.68
N ASN A 8 -0.85 7.50 7.57
CA ASN A 8 -0.35 6.38 8.39
C ASN A 8 0.21 5.21 7.56
N GLY A 9 -0.31 4.99 6.35
CA GLY A 9 0.17 3.95 5.44
C GLY A 9 1.60 4.16 4.92
N PHE A 10 2.10 5.39 4.92
CA PHE A 10 3.51 5.68 4.63
C PHE A 10 4.40 5.17 5.76
N LEU A 11 4.04 5.48 7.00
CA LEU A 11 4.77 5.06 8.18
C LEU A 11 4.88 3.53 8.28
N SER A 12 3.76 2.83 8.10
CA SER A 12 3.73 1.36 8.08
C SER A 12 4.62 0.77 6.99
N LYS A 13 4.66 1.40 5.82
CA LYS A 13 5.50 0.96 4.70
C LYS A 13 6.98 1.19 4.97
N GLU A 14 7.34 2.31 5.59
CA GLU A 14 8.72 2.62 5.96
C GLU A 14 9.23 1.64 7.02
N MET A 15 8.44 1.35 8.06
CA MET A 15 8.75 0.32 9.04
C MET A 15 8.91 -1.06 8.40
N PHE A 16 8.02 -1.43 7.48
CA PHE A 16 8.12 -2.69 6.74
C PHE A 16 9.42 -2.80 5.93
N PHE A 17 9.85 -1.72 5.27
CA PHE A 17 11.12 -1.71 4.55
C PHE A 17 12.33 -1.77 5.48
N THR A 18 12.26 -1.12 6.64
CA THR A 18 13.30 -1.19 7.67
C THR A 18 13.49 -2.63 8.16
N GLU A 19 12.40 -3.32 8.49
CA GLU A 19 12.43 -4.72 8.91
C GLU A 19 12.89 -5.66 7.78
N ALA A 20 12.45 -5.41 6.54
CA ALA A 20 12.90 -6.18 5.39
C ALA A 20 14.41 -6.07 5.13
N LEU A 21 15.02 -4.93 5.47
CA LEU A 21 16.47 -4.72 5.39
C LEU A 21 17.21 -5.35 6.57
N ALA A 22 16.60 -5.35 7.77
CA ALA A 22 17.20 -5.87 8.99
C ALA A 22 17.17 -7.40 9.07
N THR A 23 16.26 -8.07 8.34
CA THR A 23 16.04 -9.50 8.46
C THR A 23 16.95 -10.31 7.51
N PRO A 24 17.94 -11.06 7.99
CA PRO A 24 18.84 -11.88 7.18
C PRO A 24 18.20 -13.23 6.83
N VAL A 25 17.18 -13.23 5.97
CA VAL A 25 16.32 -14.42 5.73
C VAL A 25 17.00 -15.53 4.95
N LEU A 26 17.98 -15.27 4.10
CA LEU A 26 18.51 -16.26 3.15
C LEU A 26 20.05 -16.25 3.04
N GLY A 27 20.77 -15.95 4.11
CA GLY A 27 22.24 -15.93 4.07
C GLY A 27 22.77 -15.00 2.96
N GLY A 28 23.32 -15.54 1.88
CA GLY A 28 23.87 -14.76 0.77
C GLY A 28 22.83 -14.01 -0.10
N LEU A 29 21.53 -14.25 0.08
CA LEU A 29 20.43 -13.60 -0.66
C LEU A 29 19.66 -12.55 0.19
N SER A 30 20.31 -11.92 1.15
CA SER A 30 19.69 -10.91 2.02
C SER A 30 19.06 -9.73 1.27
N TRP A 31 19.51 -9.43 0.05
CA TRP A 31 18.96 -8.39 -0.82
C TRP A 31 17.60 -8.76 -1.46
N LEU A 32 17.25 -10.06 -1.51
CA LEU A 32 16.04 -10.54 -2.18
C LEU A 32 14.77 -10.02 -1.50
N LEU A 33 14.71 -10.05 -0.19
CA LEU A 33 13.55 -9.58 0.59
C LEU A 33 13.28 -8.08 0.39
N PRO A 34 14.28 -7.18 0.53
CA PRO A 34 14.09 -5.76 0.21
C PRO A 34 13.70 -5.50 -1.24
N ALA A 35 14.26 -6.24 -2.18
CA ALA A 35 13.92 -6.11 -3.61
C ALA A 35 12.46 -6.50 -3.88
N LEU A 36 11.99 -7.62 -3.35
CA LEU A 36 10.59 -8.06 -3.47
C LEU A 36 9.65 -7.10 -2.77
N ALA A 37 10.01 -6.59 -1.60
CA ALA A 37 9.25 -5.58 -0.87
C ALA A 37 9.09 -4.28 -1.70
N THR A 38 10.18 -3.82 -2.33
CA THR A 38 10.17 -2.65 -3.21
C THR A 38 9.30 -2.89 -4.44
N LEU A 39 9.42 -4.06 -5.09
CA LEU A 39 8.58 -4.45 -6.21
C LEU A 39 7.08 -4.46 -5.82
N GLY A 40 6.74 -5.05 -4.69
CA GLY A 40 5.38 -5.01 -4.13
C GLY A 40 4.89 -3.58 -3.91
N GLY A 41 5.77 -2.70 -3.41
CA GLY A 41 5.51 -1.27 -3.26
C GLY A 41 5.20 -0.56 -4.58
N ILE A 42 5.99 -0.83 -5.63
CA ILE A 42 5.79 -0.30 -6.99
C ILE A 42 4.41 -0.71 -7.54
N LEU A 43 4.10 -2.00 -7.47
CA LEU A 43 2.83 -2.53 -7.96
C LEU A 43 1.64 -1.98 -7.18
N SER A 44 1.79 -1.80 -5.86
CA SER A 44 0.76 -1.21 -4.99
C SER A 44 0.44 0.24 -5.39
N VAL A 45 1.44 1.06 -5.69
CA VAL A 45 1.26 2.44 -6.18
C VAL A 45 0.57 2.44 -7.54
N ALA A 46 1.04 1.64 -8.50
CA ALA A 46 0.48 1.56 -9.83
C ALA A 46 -1.00 1.11 -9.80
N TYR A 47 -1.32 0.10 -8.99
CA TYR A 47 -2.69 -0.38 -8.80
C TYR A 47 -3.59 0.68 -8.17
N SER A 48 -3.13 1.36 -7.12
CA SER A 48 -3.88 2.40 -6.42
C SER A 48 -4.20 3.58 -7.34
N LEU A 49 -3.22 4.04 -8.13
CA LEU A 49 -3.44 5.08 -9.13
C LEU A 49 -4.44 4.66 -10.19
N ARG A 50 -4.34 3.42 -10.68
CA ARG A 50 -5.30 2.88 -11.63
C ARG A 50 -6.72 2.84 -11.06
N LEU A 51 -6.87 2.40 -9.81
CA LEU A 51 -8.16 2.34 -9.12
C LEU A 51 -8.77 3.74 -9.00
N VAL A 52 -8.02 4.69 -8.45
CA VAL A 52 -8.48 6.07 -8.28
C VAL A 52 -8.88 6.70 -9.63
N HIS A 53 -8.01 6.56 -10.63
CA HIS A 53 -8.31 7.12 -11.96
C HIS A 53 -9.52 6.44 -12.62
N ALA A 54 -9.65 5.12 -12.50
CA ALA A 54 -10.77 4.40 -13.10
C ALA A 54 -12.11 4.71 -12.44
N VAL A 55 -12.12 4.93 -11.13
CA VAL A 55 -13.35 5.16 -10.36
C VAL A 55 -13.77 6.63 -10.40
N PHE A 56 -12.83 7.58 -10.25
CA PHE A 56 -13.18 8.99 -10.05
C PHE A 56 -13.01 9.86 -11.31
N PHE A 57 -12.16 9.45 -12.27
CA PHE A 57 -11.82 10.31 -13.41
C PHE A 57 -12.26 9.75 -14.76
N LYS A 58 -12.63 8.48 -14.85
CA LYS A 58 -13.16 7.93 -16.10
C LYS A 58 -14.67 8.08 -16.17
N PRO A 59 -15.21 8.46 -17.33
CA PRO A 59 -16.66 8.47 -17.53
C PRO A 59 -17.21 7.05 -17.37
N ALA A 60 -18.40 6.95 -16.81
CA ALA A 60 -19.12 5.68 -16.74
C ALA A 60 -19.31 5.09 -18.16
N ARG A 61 -18.97 3.82 -18.33
CA ARG A 61 -19.13 3.13 -19.64
C ARG A 61 -20.60 2.93 -20.02
N GLU A 62 -21.45 2.80 -19.03
CA GLU A 62 -22.89 2.60 -19.19
C GLU A 62 -23.61 3.54 -18.23
N ALA A 63 -24.76 4.05 -18.62
CA ALA A 63 -25.60 4.85 -17.73
C ALA A 63 -26.01 3.98 -16.52
N PRO A 64 -25.87 4.49 -15.29
CA PRO A 64 -26.29 3.75 -14.12
C PRO A 64 -27.79 3.47 -14.19
N PRO A 65 -28.26 2.29 -13.76
CA PRO A 65 -29.68 1.91 -13.83
C PRO A 65 -30.59 2.81 -12.98
N LYS A 66 -30.02 3.53 -12.03
CA LYS A 66 -30.68 4.59 -11.25
C LYS A 66 -29.76 5.79 -11.12
N ALA A 67 -30.33 6.97 -11.07
CA ALA A 67 -29.57 8.19 -10.77
C ALA A 67 -28.85 8.03 -9.42
N PRO A 68 -27.53 8.20 -9.38
CA PRO A 68 -26.78 8.12 -8.13
C PRO A 68 -27.20 9.28 -7.23
N HIS A 69 -27.41 9.00 -5.96
CA HIS A 69 -27.67 9.99 -4.91
C HIS A 69 -26.61 9.90 -3.82
N GLU A 70 -26.38 11.02 -3.18
CA GLU A 70 -25.44 11.09 -2.05
C GLU A 70 -25.94 10.21 -0.89
N PRO A 71 -25.05 9.45 -0.23
CA PRO A 71 -25.43 8.67 0.93
C PRO A 71 -25.82 9.58 2.12
N PRO A 72 -26.72 9.13 3.00
CA PRO A 72 -27.11 9.91 4.18
C PRO A 72 -25.90 10.17 5.08
N HIS A 73 -25.95 11.27 5.85
CA HIS A 73 -24.83 11.71 6.71
C HIS A 73 -24.33 10.64 7.67
N LEU A 74 -25.22 9.84 8.25
CA LEU A 74 -24.86 8.74 9.16
C LEU A 74 -24.01 7.65 8.48
N MET A 75 -24.13 7.50 7.17
CA MET A 75 -23.37 6.53 6.40
C MET A 75 -21.98 7.07 6.00
N ARG A 76 -21.84 8.39 5.90
CA ARG A 76 -20.58 9.07 5.60
C ARG A 76 -19.69 9.26 6.83
N LEU A 77 -20.29 9.48 7.99
CA LEU A 77 -19.62 9.80 9.25
C LEU A 77 -18.51 8.79 9.63
N PRO A 78 -18.69 7.46 9.56
CA PRO A 78 -17.61 6.50 9.85
C PRO A 78 -16.42 6.65 8.91
N VAL A 79 -16.67 6.92 7.63
CA VAL A 79 -15.59 7.10 6.63
C VAL A 79 -14.83 8.40 6.92
N GLU A 80 -15.52 9.48 7.24
CA GLU A 80 -14.91 10.77 7.58
C GLU A 80 -14.05 10.66 8.84
N ILE A 81 -14.52 9.95 9.88
CA ILE A 81 -13.74 9.67 11.09
C ILE A 81 -12.48 8.86 10.77
N LEU A 82 -12.60 7.79 9.96
CA LEU A 82 -11.45 6.96 9.59
C LEU A 82 -10.42 7.75 8.78
N VAL A 83 -10.85 8.61 7.87
CA VAL A 83 -9.96 9.49 7.11
C VAL A 83 -9.26 10.48 8.03
N ALA A 84 -10.00 11.12 8.94
CA ALA A 84 -9.44 12.04 9.92
C ALA A 84 -8.38 11.34 10.81
N LEU A 85 -8.70 10.15 11.34
CA LEU A 85 -7.75 9.35 12.11
C LEU A 85 -6.51 8.96 11.30
N CYS A 86 -6.67 8.59 10.03
CA CYS A 86 -5.57 8.26 9.14
C CYS A 86 -4.58 9.44 8.97
N VAL A 87 -5.12 10.64 8.84
CA VAL A 87 -4.33 11.89 8.74
C VAL A 87 -3.68 12.22 10.08
N VAL A 88 -4.42 12.15 11.18
CA VAL A 88 -3.92 12.48 12.52
C VAL A 88 -2.78 11.53 12.91
N VAL A 89 -2.94 10.22 12.72
CA VAL A 89 -1.89 9.23 12.99
C VAL A 89 -0.68 9.43 12.07
N GLY A 90 -0.90 9.79 10.80
CA GLY A 90 0.17 10.07 9.86
C GLY A 90 0.99 11.32 10.22
N LEU A 91 0.33 12.38 10.74
CA LEU A 91 0.99 13.62 11.14
C LEU A 91 1.61 13.56 12.54
N PHE A 92 0.98 12.83 13.48
CA PHE A 92 1.40 12.74 14.87
C PHE A 92 1.56 11.28 15.33
N PRO A 93 2.45 10.48 14.68
CA PRO A 93 2.58 9.05 14.98
C PRO A 93 3.07 8.79 16.41
N ALA A 94 4.02 9.61 16.90
CA ALA A 94 4.57 9.46 18.24
C ALA A 94 3.50 9.61 19.33
N PHE A 95 2.55 10.55 19.16
CA PHE A 95 1.51 10.78 20.15
C PHE A 95 0.41 9.71 20.14
N MET A 96 0.03 9.21 18.93
CA MET A 96 -1.12 8.32 18.80
C MET A 96 -0.76 6.84 18.83
N ALA A 97 0.40 6.45 18.29
CA ALA A 97 0.73 5.05 18.06
C ALA A 97 1.75 4.48 19.06
N THR A 98 2.67 5.29 19.61
CA THR A 98 3.77 4.79 20.45
C THR A 98 3.25 4.03 21.67
N GLY A 99 2.36 4.62 22.45
CA GLY A 99 1.85 3.96 23.66
C GLY A 99 1.07 2.67 23.39
N LEU A 100 0.32 2.60 22.29
CA LEU A 100 -0.38 1.37 21.89
C LEU A 100 0.59 0.28 21.44
N LEU A 101 1.64 0.66 20.72
CA LEU A 101 2.66 -0.28 20.26
C LEU A 101 3.53 -0.79 21.39
N GLU A 102 3.87 0.05 22.36
CA GLU A 102 4.57 -0.36 23.59
C GLU A 102 3.75 -1.38 24.39
N LEU A 103 2.47 -1.11 24.63
CA LEU A 103 1.57 -2.05 25.29
C LEU A 103 1.44 -3.37 24.51
N ALA A 104 1.29 -3.30 23.20
CA ALA A 104 1.18 -4.49 22.36
C ALA A 104 2.49 -5.30 22.37
N SER A 105 3.65 -4.66 22.29
CA SER A 105 4.95 -5.32 22.34
C SER A 105 5.20 -5.98 23.70
N GLN A 106 4.85 -5.30 24.77
CA GLN A 106 4.96 -5.85 26.12
C GLN A 106 4.07 -7.09 26.30
N ALA A 107 2.87 -7.09 25.72
CA ALA A 107 1.96 -8.24 25.78
C ALA A 107 2.48 -9.46 24.99
N VAL A 108 3.23 -9.25 23.90
CA VAL A 108 3.71 -10.32 23.02
C VAL A 108 5.11 -10.81 23.41
N ILE A 109 6.02 -9.90 23.72
CA ILE A 109 7.45 -10.18 23.92
C ILE A 109 7.81 -10.21 25.41
N GLY A 110 6.96 -9.66 26.29
CA GLY A 110 7.20 -9.58 27.74
C GLY A 110 8.16 -8.45 28.15
N SER A 111 8.66 -7.65 27.20
CA SER A 111 9.52 -6.50 27.44
C SER A 111 9.05 -5.29 26.64
N PRO A 112 9.11 -4.07 27.19
CA PRO A 112 8.81 -2.86 26.43
C PRO A 112 9.90 -2.66 25.36
N LEU A 113 9.47 -2.42 24.13
CA LEU A 113 10.34 -2.00 23.04
C LEU A 113 10.18 -0.49 22.85
N ASP A 114 11.30 0.23 22.79
CA ASP A 114 11.30 1.65 22.52
C ASP A 114 11.01 1.88 21.02
N PHE A 115 9.79 2.30 20.71
CA PHE A 115 9.40 2.68 19.36
C PHE A 115 9.62 4.18 19.12
N HIS A 116 10.65 4.53 18.37
CA HIS A 116 10.85 5.89 17.90
C HIS A 116 10.10 6.12 16.60
N LEU A 117 8.80 6.34 16.69
CA LEU A 117 7.96 6.68 15.55
C LEU A 117 8.10 8.17 15.23
N ALA A 118 8.93 8.51 14.28
CA ALA A 118 9.04 9.86 13.75
C ALA A 118 8.64 9.88 12.28
N ILE A 119 8.04 10.99 11.83
CA ILE A 119 7.69 11.20 10.41
C ILE A 119 8.95 11.28 9.55
N TRP A 120 10.05 11.71 10.16
CA TRP A 120 11.31 11.96 9.49
C TRP A 120 12.48 11.42 10.30
N HIS A 121 13.11 10.38 9.78
CA HIS A 121 14.33 9.79 10.34
C HIS A 121 15.58 10.15 9.52
N GLY A 122 15.53 11.25 8.74
CA GLY A 122 16.57 11.57 7.79
C GLY A 122 16.43 10.84 6.45
N VAL A 123 17.43 10.98 5.58
CA VAL A 123 17.46 10.26 4.29
C VAL A 123 17.99 8.85 4.52
N ASN A 124 17.07 7.93 4.74
CA ASN A 124 17.36 6.51 5.01
C ASN A 124 17.09 5.65 3.78
N LEU A 125 17.69 4.47 3.73
CA LEU A 125 17.47 3.50 2.66
C LEU A 125 15.97 3.12 2.48
N PRO A 126 15.16 2.89 3.55
CA PRO A 126 13.73 2.71 3.44
C PRO A 126 12.99 3.86 2.74
N LEU A 127 13.37 5.10 3.02
CA LEU A 127 12.81 6.27 2.36
C LEU A 127 13.12 6.29 0.86
N ILE A 128 14.37 5.95 0.49
CA ILE A 128 14.77 5.84 -0.92
C ILE A 128 13.96 4.76 -1.63
N MET A 129 13.78 3.59 -1.00
CA MET A 129 12.96 2.50 -1.53
C MET A 129 11.48 2.94 -1.71
N SER A 130 10.94 3.71 -0.76
CA SER A 130 9.59 4.27 -0.84
C SER A 130 9.47 5.26 -1.99
N LEU A 131 10.41 6.18 -2.13
CA LEU A 131 10.43 7.16 -3.21
C LEU A 131 10.58 6.49 -4.58
N LEU A 132 11.46 5.51 -4.69
CA LEU A 132 11.65 4.71 -5.89
C LEU A 132 10.36 3.97 -6.25
N ALA A 133 9.68 3.37 -5.27
CA ALA A 133 8.40 2.70 -5.48
C ALA A 133 7.33 3.67 -6.00
N PHE A 134 7.31 4.91 -5.51
CA PHE A 134 6.41 5.95 -6.01
C PHE A 134 6.71 6.34 -7.45
N VAL A 135 7.95 6.73 -7.74
CA VAL A 135 8.36 7.20 -9.08
C VAL A 135 8.14 6.12 -10.13
N VAL A 136 8.63 4.90 -9.86
CA VAL A 136 8.46 3.78 -10.80
C VAL A 136 7.00 3.34 -10.90
N GLY A 137 6.24 3.34 -9.81
CA GLY A 137 4.82 3.02 -9.82
C GLY A 137 3.98 4.00 -10.65
N ILE A 138 4.28 5.31 -10.57
CA ILE A 138 3.67 6.34 -11.42
C ILE A 138 4.06 6.13 -12.89
N ALA A 139 5.34 5.89 -13.17
CA ALA A 139 5.83 5.65 -14.53
C ALA A 139 5.19 4.39 -15.16
N LEU A 140 5.05 3.31 -14.38
CA LEU A 140 4.33 2.10 -14.78
C LEU A 140 2.85 2.39 -15.09
N TYR A 141 2.22 3.24 -14.30
CA TYR A 141 0.85 3.65 -14.56
C TYR A 141 0.73 4.47 -15.86
N TRP A 142 1.63 5.41 -16.13
CA TRP A 142 1.63 6.17 -17.38
C TRP A 142 1.85 5.28 -18.60
N ARG A 143 2.70 4.26 -18.49
CA ARG A 143 2.94 3.25 -19.53
C ARG A 143 1.99 2.06 -19.49
N TYR A 144 0.87 2.19 -18.75
CA TYR A 144 -0.09 1.09 -18.61
C TYR A 144 -0.57 0.51 -19.94
N GLY A 145 -0.69 1.32 -20.99
CA GLY A 145 -1.03 0.85 -22.34
C GLY A 145 -0.02 -0.15 -22.91
N GLU A 146 1.26 0.08 -22.72
CA GLU A 146 2.35 -0.79 -23.16
C GLU A 146 2.40 -2.06 -22.29
N VAL A 147 2.29 -1.89 -20.96
CA VAL A 147 2.24 -3.01 -20.01
C VAL A 147 1.06 -3.93 -20.32
N ARG A 148 -0.11 -3.38 -20.67
CA ARG A 148 -1.26 -4.16 -21.08
C ARG A 148 -1.02 -4.95 -22.37
N ARG A 149 -0.35 -4.37 -23.36
CA ARG A 149 0.03 -5.08 -24.60
C ARG A 149 0.98 -6.23 -24.29
N PHE A 150 1.96 -6.00 -23.42
CA PHE A 150 2.90 -7.03 -22.98
C PHE A 150 2.18 -8.18 -22.22
N THR A 151 1.32 -7.85 -21.28
CA THR A 151 0.57 -8.87 -20.51
C THR A 151 -0.44 -9.62 -21.40
N GLN A 152 -0.96 -9.02 -22.45
CA GLN A 152 -1.83 -9.70 -23.41
C GLN A 152 -1.09 -10.78 -24.23
N GLN A 153 0.24 -10.69 -24.40
CA GLN A 153 1.04 -11.75 -25.01
C GLN A 153 1.09 -13.00 -24.12
N PHE A 154 0.93 -12.82 -22.81
CA PHE A 154 0.84 -13.91 -21.82
C PHE A 154 -0.61 -14.29 -21.47
N ALA A 155 -1.60 -13.81 -22.22
CA ALA A 155 -3.03 -14.05 -21.98
C ALA A 155 -3.44 -15.54 -22.08
N GLY A 156 -2.52 -16.41 -22.52
CA GLY A 156 -2.70 -17.87 -22.43
C GLY A 156 -2.78 -18.40 -20.98
N VAL A 157 -2.22 -17.66 -20.02
CA VAL A 157 -2.25 -17.94 -18.57
C VAL A 157 -3.20 -16.95 -17.88
N ASP A 158 -4.46 -16.93 -18.33
CA ASP A 158 -5.48 -16.13 -17.66
C ASP A 158 -5.83 -16.77 -16.32
N ALA A 159 -5.69 -16.00 -15.24
CA ALA A 159 -6.02 -16.45 -13.89
C ALA A 159 -7.47 -17.00 -13.80
N ARG A 160 -8.38 -16.45 -14.60
CA ARG A 160 -9.74 -16.94 -14.72
C ARG A 160 -9.79 -18.37 -15.26
N ARG A 161 -9.02 -18.66 -16.30
CA ARG A 161 -8.95 -20.03 -16.87
C ARG A 161 -8.33 -21.03 -15.93
N VAL A 162 -7.32 -20.61 -15.17
CA VAL A 162 -6.70 -21.43 -14.12
C VAL A 162 -7.72 -21.73 -13.02
N PHE A 163 -8.44 -20.70 -12.56
CA PHE A 163 -9.49 -20.85 -11.56
C PHE A 163 -10.65 -21.73 -12.03
N GLU A 164 -11.15 -21.52 -13.26
CA GLU A 164 -12.21 -22.37 -13.85
C GLU A 164 -11.77 -23.83 -13.97
N ARG A 165 -10.51 -24.11 -14.33
CA ARG A 165 -9.97 -25.49 -14.36
C ARG A 165 -9.88 -26.10 -12.98
N MET A 166 -9.51 -25.33 -11.94
CA MET A 166 -9.47 -25.84 -10.56
C MET A 166 -10.87 -26.16 -10.00
N LEU A 167 -11.90 -25.44 -10.47
CA LEU A 167 -13.29 -25.70 -10.02
C LEU A 167 -13.93 -26.91 -10.68
N VAL A 168 -13.48 -27.30 -11.87
CA VAL A 168 -14.04 -28.41 -12.67
C VAL A 168 -13.28 -29.73 -12.40
N SER A 169 -12.15 -29.69 -11.70
CA SER A 169 -11.38 -30.84 -11.24
C SER A 169 -11.81 -31.30 -9.86
#